data_677b05f173d9752b140e71f7b33001b7
#
_entry.id   677b05f173d9752b140e71f7b33001b7
#
_cell.length_a   1.000
_cell.length_b   1.000
_cell.length_c   1.000
_cell.angle_alpha   90.00
_cell.angle_beta   90.00
_cell.angle_gamma   90.00
#
_symmetry.space_group_name_H-M   'P 1'
#
loop_
_entity.id
_entity.type
_entity.pdbx_description
1 polymer ?
#
loop_
_entity_poly.entity_id
_entity_poly.type
_entity_poly.pdbx_seq_one_letter_code
_entity_poly.pdbx_strand_id
1 'polypeptide(L)'
;MNRPAWMTVAGCLLAWGLAAGATSAHAATGRPPNVVLILMDDMGWRDVGFMGNEFVETPHLDRLANRGLVFTQAYASAPNCAPTRACLMSGQVTPRHGIYTVVDPRQPPGSPWHKLRAADSRSELATEIVTLPEALRSKGYATAFFGMWNLGRGRTGPVTPGGQGFDTVVFPENLGFAKDAYFDDDGNQLSDRLTDEVLGFMERQKAGPFFVYLADHAIHAPYDPEPDLLAKYERKPAATGDQRNDAAQAATIEAVDRNVGRIMERLACLGIADDTLVIFTSDNGGTSRYTPPLKGGKGELSEGGIRVPLVVVGAAVAKPGTTCDVPVVSIDFYPTLLELAGAKPPAGQILDGTSLMPLLGGRANLDRRDLFWHFPCYVGRATPSSAIRAGRYKLVEFFEDGGRVELYDLSADPGERQDLAAKSPDIAKPLATRLRAWQRATAAALPDGPNPAYDAASDRPRGGGRRDAGKRR
;
A
#
# COMPACT_ATOMS: atom_id res chain seq x y z
N MET A 1 -31.56 20.48 32.28
CA MET A 1 -31.06 21.64 31.53
C MET A 1 -29.56 21.70 31.70
N ASN A 2 -28.81 21.02 30.89
CA ASN A 2 -27.36 21.16 30.82
C ASN A 2 -26.98 21.18 29.33
N ARG A 3 -26.53 22.34 28.86
CA ARG A 3 -26.04 22.54 27.51
C ARG A 3 -24.63 21.97 27.39
N PRO A 4 -24.28 21.18 26.39
CA PRO A 4 -22.89 20.85 26.10
C PRO A 4 -22.17 22.05 25.47
N ALA A 5 -20.99 22.36 25.99
CA ALA A 5 -20.11 23.42 25.54
C ALA A 5 -19.52 23.05 24.16
N TRP A 6 -20.04 23.65 23.13
CA TRP A 6 -19.38 23.70 21.80
C TRP A 6 -18.24 24.72 21.91
N MET A 7 -17.04 24.25 22.16
CA MET A 7 -15.85 25.07 22.03
C MET A 7 -15.60 25.40 20.55
N THR A 8 -15.77 26.65 20.25
CA THR A 8 -15.44 27.35 19.02
C THR A 8 -14.04 27.00 18.52
N VAL A 9 -13.96 26.27 17.42
CA VAL A 9 -12.76 26.19 16.58
C VAL A 9 -12.77 27.46 15.72
N ALA A 10 -12.29 28.56 16.27
CA ALA A 10 -12.07 29.80 15.52
C ALA A 10 -10.56 29.96 15.29
N GLY A 11 -10.14 29.96 14.05
CA GLY A 11 -9.01 30.77 13.61
C GLY A 11 -7.64 30.12 13.50
N CYS A 12 -7.46 29.04 12.73
CA CYS A 12 -6.13 28.68 12.17
C CYS A 12 -6.07 28.82 10.63
N LEU A 13 -6.79 29.78 10.06
CA LEU A 13 -6.89 29.97 8.60
C LEU A 13 -5.81 30.89 8.01
N LEU A 14 -4.65 31.13 8.64
CA LEU A 14 -3.62 32.02 8.09
C LEU A 14 -2.21 31.69 8.61
N ALA A 15 -1.62 30.56 8.22
CA ALA A 15 -0.17 30.37 8.39
C ALA A 15 0.43 29.34 7.42
N TRP A 16 -0.03 29.29 6.17
CA TRP A 16 0.58 28.45 5.13
C TRP A 16 1.21 29.28 4.01
N GLY A 17 1.78 30.45 4.38
CA GLY A 17 2.50 31.34 3.47
C GLY A 17 4.00 31.03 3.48
N LEU A 18 4.54 30.75 2.27
CA LEU A 18 5.93 30.96 1.81
C LEU A 18 7.03 30.94 2.89
N ALA A 19 7.58 29.77 3.16
CA ALA A 19 8.93 29.66 3.70
C ALA A 19 9.85 29.10 2.61
N ALA A 20 10.42 29.98 1.80
CA ALA A 20 11.60 29.71 1.00
C ALA A 20 12.79 29.76 1.95
N GLY A 21 13.54 28.64 2.07
CA GLY A 21 14.85 28.60 2.73
C GLY A 21 14.86 28.01 4.13
N ALA A 22 14.43 26.75 4.30
CA ALA A 22 14.70 25.98 5.50
C ALA A 22 15.81 24.95 5.21
N THR A 23 17.05 25.31 5.53
CA THR A 23 18.08 24.31 5.90
C THR A 23 17.53 23.52 7.07
N SER A 24 17.52 22.19 6.93
CA SER A 24 16.98 21.18 7.85
C SER A 24 16.92 21.63 9.33
N ALA A 25 15.75 21.99 9.82
CA ALA A 25 15.47 22.23 11.26
C ALA A 25 15.76 20.99 12.13
N HIS A 26 15.97 19.85 11.49
CA HIS A 26 16.22 18.55 12.10
C HIS A 26 17.53 18.48 12.93
N ALA A 27 18.51 19.33 12.62
CA ALA A 27 19.77 19.40 13.39
C ALA A 27 19.62 20.09 14.76
N ALA A 28 18.47 20.76 15.03
CA ALA A 28 18.32 21.60 16.22
C ALA A 28 17.77 20.87 17.46
N THR A 29 17.01 19.77 17.31
CA THR A 29 16.34 19.11 18.46
C THR A 29 17.02 17.83 18.95
N GLY A 30 17.91 17.23 18.17
CA GLY A 30 18.57 15.94 18.52
C GLY A 30 17.61 14.75 18.67
N ARG A 31 16.32 14.94 18.35
CA ARG A 31 15.24 13.95 18.47
C ARG A 31 14.93 13.34 17.07
N PRO A 32 14.73 12.01 16.99
CA PRO A 32 14.29 11.43 15.73
C PRO A 32 12.92 11.97 15.30
N PRO A 33 12.64 12.11 13.99
CA PRO A 33 11.36 12.60 13.49
C PRO A 33 10.19 11.70 13.84
N ASN A 34 9.00 12.26 13.92
CA ASN A 34 7.76 11.49 13.91
C ASN A 34 7.56 10.84 12.54
N VAL A 35 6.78 9.77 12.51
CA VAL A 35 6.40 9.07 11.27
C VAL A 35 4.90 8.86 11.24
N VAL A 36 4.26 9.23 10.14
CA VAL A 36 2.87 8.91 9.82
C VAL A 36 2.86 8.14 8.50
N LEU A 37 2.55 6.86 8.56
CA LEU A 37 2.37 5.99 7.40
C LEU A 37 0.88 5.79 7.16
N ILE A 38 0.37 6.32 6.05
CA ILE A 38 -1.00 6.17 5.59
C ILE A 38 -0.97 5.14 4.46
N LEU A 39 -1.50 3.94 4.74
CA LEU A 39 -1.58 2.84 3.80
C LEU A 39 -3.04 2.60 3.42
N MET A 40 -3.37 2.86 2.17
CA MET A 40 -4.68 2.58 1.61
C MET A 40 -4.80 1.12 1.20
N ASP A 41 -6.02 0.57 1.26
CA ASP A 41 -6.34 -0.79 0.78
C ASP A 41 -6.96 -0.69 -0.61
N ASP A 42 -6.33 -1.30 -1.62
CA ASP A 42 -6.80 -1.36 -3.02
C ASP A 42 -6.76 -0.03 -3.81
N MET A 43 -5.98 0.97 -3.41
CA MET A 43 -5.81 2.19 -4.21
C MET A 43 -4.87 1.96 -5.38
N GLY A 44 -5.39 2.07 -6.60
CA GLY A 44 -4.59 1.95 -7.81
C GLY A 44 -3.65 3.13 -8.04
N TRP A 45 -2.60 2.90 -8.83
CA TRP A 45 -1.59 3.90 -9.16
C TRP A 45 -2.15 5.24 -9.64
N ARG A 46 -3.28 5.24 -10.38
CA ARG A 46 -3.86 6.43 -10.98
C ARG A 46 -5.18 6.85 -10.31
N ASP A 47 -5.46 6.42 -9.11
CA ASP A 47 -6.73 6.76 -8.43
C ASP A 47 -6.69 8.15 -7.76
N VAL A 48 -5.60 8.91 -7.91
CA VAL A 48 -5.39 10.23 -7.30
C VAL A 48 -4.98 11.29 -8.33
N GLY A 49 -5.30 12.57 -8.07
CA GLY A 49 -5.06 13.69 -8.98
C GLY A 49 -3.58 13.86 -9.34
N PHE A 50 -2.67 13.80 -8.35
CA PHE A 50 -1.23 13.97 -8.61
C PHE A 50 -0.60 12.86 -9.48
N MET A 51 -1.32 11.76 -9.72
CA MET A 51 -0.93 10.71 -10.67
C MET A 51 -1.69 10.82 -12.01
N GLY A 52 -2.42 11.91 -12.20
CA GLY A 52 -3.09 12.26 -13.47
C GLY A 52 -4.52 11.74 -13.60
N ASN A 53 -5.24 11.54 -12.49
CA ASN A 53 -6.69 11.36 -12.51
C ASN A 53 -7.37 12.72 -12.58
N GLU A 54 -8.19 12.95 -13.62
CA GLU A 54 -8.93 14.20 -13.81
C GLU A 54 -10.38 14.10 -13.32
N PHE A 55 -10.87 12.89 -13.08
CA PHE A 55 -12.24 12.66 -12.62
C PHE A 55 -12.35 12.76 -11.09
N VAL A 56 -11.45 12.12 -10.37
CA VAL A 56 -11.41 12.13 -8.90
C VAL A 56 -10.75 13.42 -8.40
N GLU A 57 -11.37 14.10 -7.45
CA GLU A 57 -10.85 15.32 -6.86
C GLU A 57 -10.10 15.02 -5.56
N THR A 58 -8.78 15.22 -5.56
CA THR A 58 -7.92 14.98 -4.40
C THR A 58 -7.06 16.19 -4.05
N PRO A 59 -7.69 17.36 -3.73
CA PRO A 59 -6.95 18.61 -3.54
C PRO A 59 -5.98 18.59 -2.35
N HIS A 60 -6.21 17.78 -1.32
CA HIS A 60 -5.31 17.66 -0.18
C HIS A 60 -4.09 16.79 -0.51
N LEU A 61 -4.30 15.66 -1.20
CA LEU A 61 -3.23 14.80 -1.71
C LEU A 61 -2.40 15.53 -2.78
N ASP A 62 -3.03 16.34 -3.63
CA ASP A 62 -2.31 17.14 -4.63
C ASP A 62 -1.46 18.23 -3.95
N ARG A 63 -1.95 18.84 -2.87
CA ARG A 63 -1.13 19.75 -2.04
C ARG A 63 0.01 19.00 -1.34
N LEU A 64 -0.25 17.77 -0.88
CA LEU A 64 0.77 16.91 -0.29
C LEU A 64 1.88 16.64 -1.31
N ALA A 65 1.52 16.26 -2.55
CA ALA A 65 2.45 16.02 -3.66
C ALA A 65 3.28 17.26 -4.01
N ASN A 66 2.65 18.44 -4.04
CA ASN A 66 3.34 19.72 -4.30
C ASN A 66 4.34 20.11 -3.20
N ARG A 67 4.29 19.51 -2.03
CA ARG A 67 5.18 19.75 -0.88
C ARG A 67 6.08 18.57 -0.56
N GLY A 68 5.97 17.48 -1.32
CA GLY A 68 6.67 16.23 -1.10
C GLY A 68 7.57 15.81 -2.26
N LEU A 69 8.05 14.60 -2.16
CA LEU A 69 8.69 13.85 -3.23
C LEU A 69 7.71 12.80 -3.74
N VAL A 70 7.27 12.92 -4.99
CA VAL A 70 6.38 11.96 -5.65
C VAL A 70 7.21 10.89 -6.35
N PHE A 71 6.96 9.62 -6.06
CA PHE A 71 7.60 8.51 -6.74
C PHE A 71 6.71 8.01 -7.87
N THR A 72 7.15 8.20 -9.11
CA THR A 72 6.36 7.82 -10.30
C THR A 72 6.39 6.32 -10.58
N GLN A 73 7.36 5.59 -10.00
CA GLN A 73 7.57 4.16 -10.15
C GLN A 73 7.64 3.46 -8.78
N ALA A 74 6.60 3.66 -7.96
CA ALA A 74 6.46 3.00 -6.68
C ALA A 74 5.64 1.71 -6.80
N TYR A 75 6.04 0.71 -6.03
CA TYR A 75 5.44 -0.62 -6.05
C TYR A 75 5.06 -1.11 -4.66
N ALA A 76 3.95 -1.82 -4.58
CA ALA A 76 3.66 -2.71 -3.46
C ALA A 76 4.59 -3.94 -3.52
N SER A 77 4.94 -4.50 -2.36
CA SER A 77 5.82 -5.67 -2.27
C SER A 77 5.13 -6.98 -2.70
N ALA A 78 3.80 -6.96 -2.81
CA ALA A 78 2.99 -8.06 -3.32
C ALA A 78 1.70 -7.52 -3.96
N PRO A 79 0.99 -8.32 -4.76
CA PRO A 79 -0.23 -7.88 -5.45
C PRO A 79 -1.49 -7.99 -4.57
N ASN A 80 -1.35 -8.15 -3.24
CA ASN A 80 -2.46 -8.38 -2.31
C ASN A 80 -2.12 -7.80 -0.92
N CYS A 81 -3.16 -7.51 -0.13
CA CYS A 81 -3.11 -6.82 1.16
C CYS A 81 -2.17 -7.49 2.18
N ALA A 82 -2.48 -8.72 2.64
CA ALA A 82 -1.73 -9.38 3.71
C ALA A 82 -0.23 -9.54 3.39
N PRO A 83 0.20 -10.05 2.22
CA PRO A 83 1.61 -10.21 1.94
C PRO A 83 2.37 -8.87 1.85
N THR A 84 1.77 -7.82 1.29
CA THR A 84 2.41 -6.49 1.29
C THR A 84 2.59 -5.95 2.70
N ARG A 85 1.55 -6.06 3.55
CA ARG A 85 1.62 -5.61 4.94
C ARG A 85 2.65 -6.42 5.74
N ALA A 86 2.76 -7.73 5.48
CA ALA A 86 3.80 -8.57 6.07
C ALA A 86 5.21 -8.15 5.64
N CYS A 87 5.42 -7.88 4.35
CA CYS A 87 6.69 -7.34 3.84
C CYS A 87 7.05 -6.00 4.51
N LEU A 88 6.08 -5.10 4.64
CA LEU A 88 6.27 -3.78 5.24
C LEU A 88 6.63 -3.90 6.73
N MET A 89 5.93 -4.77 7.48
CA MET A 89 6.16 -4.96 8.91
C MET A 89 7.44 -5.73 9.23
N SER A 90 7.86 -6.65 8.37
CA SER A 90 9.03 -7.52 8.58
C SER A 90 10.32 -7.04 7.92
N GLY A 91 10.23 -6.18 6.90
CA GLY A 91 11.35 -5.84 6.02
C GLY A 91 11.81 -7.01 5.12
N GLN A 92 10.97 -8.05 4.97
CA GLN A 92 11.30 -9.29 4.25
C GLN A 92 10.38 -9.51 3.06
N VAL A 93 10.90 -10.15 2.00
CA VAL A 93 10.10 -10.60 0.85
C VAL A 93 9.16 -11.76 1.22
N THR A 94 8.07 -11.92 0.44
CA THR A 94 7.03 -12.92 0.71
C THR A 94 7.55 -14.35 0.97
N PRO A 95 8.58 -14.88 0.27
CA PRO A 95 9.09 -16.20 0.56
C PRO A 95 9.64 -16.39 1.98
N ARG A 96 10.21 -15.34 2.59
CA ARG A 96 10.82 -15.47 3.93
C ARG A 96 9.79 -15.58 5.05
N HIS A 97 8.72 -14.79 4.99
CA HIS A 97 7.67 -14.84 6.01
C HIS A 97 6.53 -15.83 5.66
N GLY A 98 6.44 -16.30 4.40
CA GLY A 98 5.49 -17.32 3.97
C GLY A 98 4.02 -16.88 3.93
N ILE A 99 3.73 -15.57 4.00
CA ILE A 99 2.40 -15.02 3.79
C ILE A 99 2.31 -14.58 2.32
N TYR A 100 1.52 -15.31 1.53
CA TYR A 100 1.39 -15.07 0.07
C TYR A 100 0.07 -14.45 -0.30
N THR A 101 -0.99 -14.66 0.50
CA THR A 101 -2.33 -14.14 0.25
C THR A 101 -3.09 -13.99 1.57
N VAL A 102 -4.26 -13.33 1.50
CA VAL A 102 -5.24 -13.37 2.60
C VAL A 102 -5.85 -14.77 2.67
N VAL A 103 -5.63 -15.48 3.78
CA VAL A 103 -6.17 -16.82 3.98
C VAL A 103 -7.59 -16.73 4.52
N ASP A 104 -8.58 -17.14 3.72
CA ASP A 104 -9.94 -17.35 4.20
C ASP A 104 -10.17 -18.87 4.45
N PRO A 105 -10.25 -19.31 5.72
CA PRO A 105 -10.44 -20.72 6.03
C PRO A 105 -11.78 -21.28 5.57
N ARG A 106 -12.72 -20.41 5.17
CA ARG A 106 -14.02 -20.82 4.61
C ARG A 106 -13.95 -21.16 3.12
N GLN A 107 -12.84 -20.78 2.45
CA GLN A 107 -12.62 -21.13 1.06
C GLN A 107 -11.79 -22.43 0.99
N PRO A 108 -12.35 -23.51 0.42
CA PRO A 108 -11.57 -24.73 0.23
C PRO A 108 -10.39 -24.47 -0.71
N PRO A 109 -9.24 -25.06 -0.45
CA PRO A 109 -8.10 -25.00 -1.38
C PRO A 109 -8.51 -25.66 -2.71
N GLY A 110 -8.36 -24.94 -3.83
CA GLY A 110 -8.53 -25.47 -5.17
C GLY A 110 -9.93 -25.33 -5.73
N SER A 111 -10.20 -24.22 -6.40
CA SER A 111 -11.38 -24.11 -7.28
C SER A 111 -11.20 -24.98 -8.53
N PRO A 112 -12.29 -25.47 -9.16
CA PRO A 112 -12.23 -26.31 -10.38
C PRO A 112 -11.50 -25.64 -11.56
N TRP A 113 -11.35 -24.32 -11.56
CA TRP A 113 -10.63 -23.59 -12.61
C TRP A 113 -9.15 -23.35 -12.27
N HIS A 114 -8.64 -23.72 -11.08
CA HIS A 114 -7.21 -23.68 -10.73
C HIS A 114 -6.52 -24.92 -11.34
N LYS A 115 -5.52 -24.71 -12.20
CA LYS A 115 -4.76 -25.82 -12.81
C LYS A 115 -3.76 -26.44 -11.85
N LEU A 116 -3.22 -25.64 -10.94
CA LEU A 116 -2.24 -26.08 -9.95
C LEU A 116 -2.81 -25.98 -8.52
N ARG A 117 -2.24 -26.74 -7.62
CA ARG A 117 -2.40 -26.53 -6.18
C ARG A 117 -1.52 -25.34 -5.79
N ALA A 118 -2.16 -24.28 -5.28
CA ALA A 118 -1.42 -23.12 -4.77
C ALA A 118 -0.47 -23.53 -3.65
N ALA A 119 0.63 -22.80 -3.49
CA ALA A 119 1.47 -22.95 -2.33
C ALA A 119 0.71 -22.57 -1.04
N ASP A 120 1.00 -23.27 0.05
CA ASP A 120 0.42 -22.95 1.35
C ASP A 120 0.85 -21.54 1.80
N SER A 121 -0.11 -20.74 2.23
CA SER A 121 0.11 -19.41 2.78
C SER A 121 -0.09 -19.42 4.29
N ARG A 122 0.84 -18.85 5.03
CA ARG A 122 0.60 -18.53 6.43
C ARG A 122 -0.46 -17.44 6.56
N SER A 123 -1.25 -17.50 7.64
CA SER A 123 -2.27 -16.49 7.95
C SER A 123 -1.79 -15.44 8.96
N GLU A 124 -0.61 -15.64 9.54
CA GLU A 124 -0.10 -14.87 10.67
C GLU A 124 1.38 -14.58 10.47
N LEU A 125 1.81 -13.39 10.86
CA LEU A 125 3.23 -13.03 10.90
C LEU A 125 3.86 -13.70 12.14
N ALA A 126 4.96 -14.42 11.91
CA ALA A 126 5.65 -15.13 12.96
C ALA A 126 6.21 -14.16 14.03
N THR A 127 6.06 -14.52 15.29
CA THR A 127 6.44 -13.68 16.43
C THR A 127 7.95 -13.55 16.66
N GLU A 128 8.74 -14.40 16.00
CA GLU A 128 10.21 -14.32 15.99
C GLU A 128 10.74 -13.23 15.06
N ILE A 129 9.89 -12.72 14.18
CA ILE A 129 10.23 -11.61 13.28
C ILE A 129 10.08 -10.32 14.07
N VAL A 130 11.16 -9.57 14.20
CA VAL A 130 11.13 -8.24 14.78
C VAL A 130 10.44 -7.30 13.79
N THR A 131 9.28 -6.81 14.16
CA THR A 131 8.48 -5.91 13.31
C THR A 131 9.01 -4.48 13.34
N LEU A 132 8.60 -3.68 12.35
CA LEU A 132 8.96 -2.27 12.27
C LEU A 132 8.61 -1.49 13.56
N PRO A 133 7.37 -1.59 14.14
CA PRO A 133 7.06 -0.89 15.38
C PRO A 133 7.90 -1.37 16.56
N GLU A 134 8.20 -2.68 16.69
CA GLU A 134 9.10 -3.17 17.74
C GLU A 134 10.50 -2.58 17.62
N ALA A 135 11.04 -2.50 16.41
CA ALA A 135 12.34 -1.89 16.15
C ALA A 135 12.34 -0.39 16.48
N LEU A 136 11.28 0.35 16.13
CA LEU A 136 11.14 1.78 16.44
C LEU A 136 10.94 2.04 17.94
N ARG A 137 10.22 1.19 18.66
CA ARG A 137 10.08 1.27 20.13
C ARG A 137 11.44 1.22 20.83
N SER A 138 12.41 0.47 20.30
CA SER A 138 13.78 0.45 20.83
C SER A 138 14.48 1.82 20.81
N LYS A 139 13.93 2.76 20.05
CA LYS A 139 14.38 4.16 19.94
C LYS A 139 13.46 5.16 20.63
N GLY A 140 12.54 4.67 21.46
CA GLY A 140 11.63 5.50 22.25
C GLY A 140 10.43 6.02 21.49
N TYR A 141 10.10 5.46 20.31
CA TYR A 141 8.87 5.80 19.61
C TYR A 141 7.65 5.27 20.35
N ALA A 142 6.65 6.13 20.54
CA ALA A 142 5.29 5.71 20.83
C ALA A 142 4.66 5.20 19.55
N THR A 143 4.13 3.98 19.53
CA THR A 143 3.67 3.32 18.32
C THR A 143 2.15 3.13 18.32
N ALA A 144 1.49 3.45 17.20
CA ALA A 144 0.05 3.33 17.08
C ALA A 144 -0.39 2.73 15.76
N PHE A 145 -1.37 1.84 15.85
CA PHE A 145 -2.02 1.17 14.73
C PHE A 145 -3.51 1.52 14.71
N PHE A 146 -4.02 1.88 13.52
CA PHE A 146 -5.42 2.20 13.28
C PHE A 146 -5.90 1.50 12.01
N GLY A 147 -6.97 0.70 12.10
CA GLY A 147 -7.64 0.12 10.94
C GLY A 147 -7.47 -1.39 10.75
N MET A 148 -7.08 -1.83 9.54
CA MET A 148 -7.08 -3.24 9.12
C MET A 148 -5.67 -3.88 9.24
N TRP A 149 -5.56 -4.99 10.01
CA TRP A 149 -4.27 -5.65 10.27
C TRP A 149 -3.88 -6.68 9.21
N ASN A 150 -4.72 -7.68 8.99
CA ASN A 150 -4.53 -8.78 8.03
C ASN A 150 -3.29 -9.69 8.26
N LEU A 151 -2.60 -9.61 9.41
CA LEU A 151 -1.39 -10.38 9.71
C LEU A 151 -1.53 -11.27 10.95
N GLY A 152 -2.75 -11.62 11.31
CA GLY A 152 -3.08 -12.47 12.45
C GLY A 152 -4.53 -12.25 12.86
N ARG A 153 -5.04 -13.18 13.67
CA ARG A 153 -6.44 -13.16 14.13
C ARG A 153 -6.52 -12.79 15.60
N GLY A 154 -7.71 -12.35 16.01
CA GLY A 154 -8.00 -11.95 17.37
C GLY A 154 -7.71 -10.49 17.67
N ARG A 155 -8.06 -10.09 18.88
CA ARG A 155 -7.92 -8.72 19.41
C ARG A 155 -6.75 -8.57 20.36
N THR A 156 -6.34 -9.67 20.93
CA THR A 156 -5.24 -9.78 21.91
C THR A 156 -4.38 -10.99 21.57
N GLY A 157 -3.13 -10.96 21.97
CA GLY A 157 -2.20 -12.07 21.74
C GLY A 157 -1.02 -11.69 20.84
N PRO A 158 -0.09 -12.60 20.66
CA PRO A 158 1.24 -12.29 20.09
C PRO A 158 1.21 -11.91 18.61
N VAL A 159 0.19 -12.35 17.84
CA VAL A 159 0.05 -12.09 16.39
C VAL A 159 -0.82 -10.89 16.06
N THR A 160 -1.34 -10.19 17.08
CA THR A 160 -2.11 -8.95 16.91
C THR A 160 -1.18 -7.74 16.82
N PRO A 161 -1.67 -6.57 16.37
CA PRO A 161 -0.82 -5.37 16.35
C PRO A 161 -0.15 -5.08 17.69
N GLY A 162 -0.88 -5.23 18.82
CA GLY A 162 -0.33 -5.03 20.17
C GLY A 162 0.80 -6.01 20.50
N GLY A 163 0.64 -7.28 20.14
CA GLY A 163 1.68 -8.30 20.30
C GLY A 163 2.88 -8.13 19.36
N GLN A 164 2.67 -7.39 18.27
CA GLN A 164 3.66 -7.08 17.23
C GLN A 164 4.21 -5.65 17.35
N GLY A 165 4.13 -5.04 18.55
CA GLY A 165 4.88 -3.84 18.89
C GLY A 165 4.13 -2.51 18.81
N PHE A 166 2.81 -2.49 18.63
CA PHE A 166 2.04 -1.26 18.74
C PHE A 166 1.50 -1.03 20.17
N ASP A 167 1.81 0.12 20.75
CA ASP A 167 1.36 0.50 22.10
C ASP A 167 -0.13 0.89 22.11
N THR A 168 -0.60 1.52 21.04
CA THR A 168 -1.99 1.89 20.82
C THR A 168 -2.55 1.12 19.62
N VAL A 169 -3.70 0.48 19.81
CA VAL A 169 -4.35 -0.34 18.76
C VAL A 169 -5.82 0.02 18.69
N VAL A 170 -6.28 0.45 17.52
CA VAL A 170 -7.68 0.76 17.25
C VAL A 170 -8.14 0.01 16.00
N PHE A 171 -8.99 -0.99 16.21
CA PHE A 171 -9.71 -1.68 15.14
C PHE A 171 -11.06 -1.00 14.88
N PRO A 172 -11.67 -1.14 13.70
CA PRO A 172 -13.01 -0.62 13.40
C PRO A 172 -14.04 -0.96 14.47
N GLU A 173 -14.03 -2.16 14.95
CA GLU A 173 -14.98 -2.64 15.95
C GLU A 173 -14.75 -2.03 17.36
N ASN A 174 -13.56 -1.48 17.66
CA ASN A 174 -13.35 -0.68 18.87
C ASN A 174 -14.13 0.64 18.84
N LEU A 175 -14.49 1.09 17.63
CA LEU A 175 -15.24 2.30 17.36
C LEU A 175 -16.74 2.04 17.15
N GLY A 176 -17.19 0.80 17.34
CA GLY A 176 -18.60 0.41 17.18
C GLY A 176 -19.01 -0.03 15.78
N PHE A 177 -18.08 -0.11 14.83
CA PHE A 177 -18.40 -0.58 13.48
C PHE A 177 -18.60 -2.08 13.43
N ALA A 178 -19.63 -2.52 12.73
CA ALA A 178 -19.79 -3.92 12.40
C ALA A 178 -18.64 -4.39 11.47
N LYS A 179 -18.42 -5.69 11.41
CA LYS A 179 -17.41 -6.25 10.51
C LYS A 179 -17.71 -5.85 9.06
N ASP A 180 -16.70 -5.34 8.38
CA ASP A 180 -16.77 -4.90 6.98
C ASP A 180 -17.76 -3.73 6.73
N ALA A 181 -18.18 -3.00 7.79
CA ALA A 181 -19.02 -1.80 7.68
C ALA A 181 -18.17 -0.54 7.49
N TYR A 182 -18.67 0.38 6.66
CA TYR A 182 -18.05 1.70 6.44
C TYR A 182 -18.77 2.83 7.18
N PHE A 183 -19.98 2.58 7.66
CA PHE A 183 -20.75 3.46 8.52
C PHE A 183 -21.16 2.75 9.80
N ASP A 184 -21.19 3.46 10.91
CA ASP A 184 -21.80 2.98 12.14
C ASP A 184 -23.33 3.25 12.17
N ASP A 185 -24.01 2.81 13.23
CA ASP A 185 -25.46 2.98 13.38
C ASP A 185 -25.90 4.46 13.50
N ASP A 186 -24.97 5.36 13.85
CA ASP A 186 -25.19 6.80 13.93
C ASP A 186 -24.86 7.53 12.62
N GLY A 187 -24.43 6.80 11.58
CA GLY A 187 -24.07 7.33 10.26
C GLY A 187 -22.69 7.98 10.20
N ASN A 188 -21.79 7.72 11.17
CA ASN A 188 -20.41 8.21 11.10
C ASN A 188 -19.59 7.30 10.18
N GLN A 189 -18.76 7.90 9.33
CA GLN A 189 -17.89 7.17 8.42
C GLN A 189 -16.65 6.62 9.15
N LEU A 190 -16.29 5.38 8.86
CA LEU A 190 -15.17 4.69 9.52
C LEU A 190 -13.83 5.42 9.33
N SER A 191 -13.53 5.87 8.11
CA SER A 191 -12.29 6.60 7.82
C SER A 191 -12.18 7.89 8.63
N ASP A 192 -13.30 8.62 8.82
CA ASP A 192 -13.34 9.81 9.68
C ASP A 192 -13.04 9.48 11.14
N ARG A 193 -13.65 8.39 11.66
CA ARG A 193 -13.47 7.97 13.05
C ARG A 193 -12.05 7.45 13.31
N LEU A 194 -11.46 6.69 12.38
CA LEU A 194 -10.06 6.29 12.45
C LEU A 194 -9.14 7.52 12.44
N THR A 195 -9.46 8.51 11.62
CA THR A 195 -8.71 9.77 11.56
C THR A 195 -8.81 10.54 12.87
N ASP A 196 -9.99 10.62 13.49
CA ASP A 196 -10.16 11.27 14.83
C ASP A 196 -9.23 10.63 15.86
N GLU A 197 -9.12 9.32 15.88
CA GLU A 197 -8.21 8.59 16.78
C GLU A 197 -6.73 8.90 16.49
N VAL A 198 -6.35 8.99 15.21
CA VAL A 198 -4.99 9.43 14.79
C VAL A 198 -4.71 10.84 15.29
N LEU A 199 -5.65 11.80 15.11
CA LEU A 199 -5.50 13.19 15.56
C LEU A 199 -5.33 13.26 17.06
N GLY A 200 -6.15 12.51 17.82
CA GLY A 200 -6.06 12.43 19.28
C GLY A 200 -4.74 11.81 19.76
N PHE A 201 -4.25 10.78 19.08
CA PHE A 201 -2.96 10.16 19.39
C PHE A 201 -1.79 11.16 19.17
N MET A 202 -1.76 11.84 18.03
CA MET A 202 -0.72 12.84 17.73
C MET A 202 -0.69 13.96 18.79
N GLU A 203 -1.87 14.44 19.23
CA GLU A 203 -1.98 15.44 20.30
C GLU A 203 -1.33 14.94 21.60
N ARG A 204 -1.65 13.70 22.01
CA ARG A 204 -1.10 13.11 23.25
C ARG A 204 0.39 12.85 23.18
N GLN A 205 0.93 12.57 21.99
CA GLN A 205 2.31 12.14 21.80
C GLN A 205 3.24 13.22 21.21
N LYS A 206 2.77 14.43 21.01
CA LYS A 206 3.55 15.52 20.37
C LYS A 206 4.89 15.86 21.06
N ALA A 207 5.06 15.49 22.31
CA ALA A 207 6.28 15.75 23.08
C ALA A 207 7.42 14.74 22.80
N GLY A 208 7.12 13.55 22.24
CA GLY A 208 8.08 12.49 21.94
C GLY A 208 8.00 12.06 20.47
N PRO A 209 8.93 11.23 19.99
CA PRO A 209 8.82 10.63 18.67
C PRO A 209 7.67 9.62 18.65
N PHE A 210 6.90 9.58 17.56
CA PHE A 210 5.84 8.61 17.39
C PHE A 210 5.83 8.01 15.99
N PHE A 211 5.30 6.80 15.90
CA PHE A 211 4.99 6.10 14.66
C PHE A 211 3.50 5.79 14.60
N VAL A 212 2.81 6.38 13.66
CA VAL A 212 1.42 6.08 13.30
C VAL A 212 1.40 5.22 12.06
N TYR A 213 0.71 4.09 12.13
CA TYR A 213 0.35 3.27 10.98
C TYR A 213 -1.19 3.30 10.84
N LEU A 214 -1.67 4.13 9.92
CA LEU A 214 -3.07 4.20 9.51
C LEU A 214 -3.26 3.27 8.31
N ALA A 215 -3.91 2.13 8.54
CA ALA A 215 -4.24 1.12 7.54
C ALA A 215 -5.72 1.24 7.18
N ASP A 216 -6.05 2.26 6.38
CA ASP A 216 -7.42 2.60 6.02
C ASP A 216 -7.91 1.74 4.86
N HIS A 217 -9.10 1.14 5.02
CA HIS A 217 -9.70 0.28 4.01
C HIS A 217 -10.95 0.91 3.34
N ALA A 218 -11.14 2.22 3.49
CA ALA A 218 -12.32 2.93 2.98
C ALA A 218 -12.56 2.74 1.48
N ILE A 219 -11.50 2.54 0.69
CA ILE A 219 -11.60 2.34 -0.77
C ILE A 219 -11.56 0.87 -1.21
N HIS A 220 -11.59 -0.09 -0.28
CA HIS A 220 -11.80 -1.50 -0.60
C HIS A 220 -13.27 -1.73 -0.98
N ALA A 221 -13.52 -2.40 -2.11
CA ALA A 221 -14.89 -2.70 -2.55
C ALA A 221 -15.58 -3.71 -1.61
N PRO A 222 -16.94 -3.62 -1.41
CA PRO A 222 -17.89 -2.70 -2.07
C PRO A 222 -17.75 -1.27 -1.55
N TYR A 223 -17.92 -0.27 -2.43
CA TYR A 223 -17.88 1.12 -2.03
C TYR A 223 -19.17 1.54 -1.35
N ASP A 224 -19.04 2.28 -0.25
CA ASP A 224 -20.17 2.85 0.49
C ASP A 224 -19.88 4.34 0.76
N PRO A 225 -20.03 5.22 -0.25
CA PRO A 225 -19.69 6.63 -0.15
C PRO A 225 -20.77 7.44 0.56
N GLU A 226 -20.37 8.60 1.09
CA GLU A 226 -21.29 9.61 1.57
C GLU A 226 -22.27 10.03 0.46
N PRO A 227 -23.60 10.12 0.74
CA PRO A 227 -24.62 10.40 -0.29
C PRO A 227 -24.38 11.71 -1.07
N ASP A 228 -23.92 12.77 -0.39
CA ASP A 228 -23.67 14.06 -1.03
C ASP A 228 -22.47 14.01 -2.00
N LEU A 229 -21.41 13.30 -1.61
CA LEU A 229 -20.24 13.07 -2.48
C LEU A 229 -20.62 12.17 -3.67
N LEU A 230 -21.39 11.10 -3.43
CA LEU A 230 -21.89 10.26 -4.52
C LEU A 230 -22.68 11.09 -5.52
N ALA A 231 -23.65 11.88 -5.06
CA ALA A 231 -24.46 12.75 -5.91
C ALA A 231 -23.64 13.83 -6.66
N LYS A 232 -22.53 14.31 -6.09
CA LYS A 232 -21.57 15.18 -6.78
C LYS A 232 -20.97 14.49 -8.00
N TYR A 233 -20.42 13.26 -7.81
CA TYR A 233 -19.75 12.52 -8.88
C TYR A 233 -20.70 11.95 -9.93
N GLU A 234 -21.93 11.57 -9.56
CA GLU A 234 -22.96 11.17 -10.51
C GLU A 234 -23.35 12.30 -11.48
N ARG A 235 -23.29 13.56 -11.03
CA ARG A 235 -23.56 14.74 -11.87
C ARG A 235 -22.34 15.19 -12.68
N LYS A 236 -21.13 14.73 -12.32
CA LYS A 236 -19.89 15.10 -13.01
C LYS A 236 -19.89 14.45 -14.40
N PRO A 237 -19.65 15.21 -15.50
CA PRO A 237 -19.53 14.59 -16.80
C PRO A 237 -18.46 13.51 -16.77
N ALA A 238 -18.85 12.28 -17.04
CA ALA A 238 -17.87 11.21 -17.24
C ALA A 238 -17.01 11.63 -18.43
N ALA A 239 -15.70 11.59 -18.31
CA ALA A 239 -14.82 11.67 -19.46
C ALA A 239 -15.31 10.61 -20.46
N THR A 240 -15.76 11.07 -21.63
CA THR A 240 -16.54 10.31 -22.59
C THR A 240 -15.92 8.93 -22.87
N GLY A 241 -16.61 7.88 -22.47
CA GLY A 241 -16.22 6.47 -22.72
C GLY A 241 -15.21 5.87 -21.76
N ASP A 242 -14.77 6.57 -20.74
CA ASP A 242 -13.83 6.03 -19.75
C ASP A 242 -14.57 5.27 -18.64
N GLN A 243 -14.57 3.93 -18.72
CA GLN A 243 -15.20 3.05 -17.74
C GLN A 243 -14.53 3.09 -16.34
N ARG A 244 -13.39 3.78 -16.20
CA ARG A 244 -12.68 3.99 -14.92
C ARG A 244 -13.38 5.02 -14.04
N ASN A 245 -14.22 5.87 -14.60
CA ASN A 245 -14.94 6.92 -13.90
C ASN A 245 -16.14 6.31 -13.15
N ASP A 246 -15.88 5.82 -11.95
CA ASP A 246 -16.88 5.28 -11.04
C ASP A 246 -17.19 6.31 -9.96
N ALA A 247 -18.45 6.75 -9.90
CA ALA A 247 -18.87 7.79 -8.98
C ALA A 247 -18.70 7.38 -7.50
N ALA A 248 -18.99 6.11 -7.19
CA ALA A 248 -18.88 5.63 -5.81
C ALA A 248 -17.42 5.52 -5.35
N GLN A 249 -16.54 5.02 -6.22
CA GLN A 249 -15.11 4.99 -5.93
C GLN A 249 -14.54 6.40 -5.75
N ALA A 250 -14.87 7.31 -6.68
CA ALA A 250 -14.37 8.69 -6.64
C ALA A 250 -14.84 9.43 -5.38
N ALA A 251 -16.09 9.25 -4.98
CA ALA A 251 -16.65 9.83 -3.76
C ALA A 251 -15.94 9.32 -2.51
N THR A 252 -15.66 8.02 -2.46
CA THR A 252 -14.91 7.41 -1.35
C THR A 252 -13.48 7.93 -1.28
N ILE A 253 -12.80 8.08 -2.42
CA ILE A 253 -11.42 8.61 -2.47
C ILE A 253 -11.40 10.08 -2.02
N GLU A 254 -12.38 10.91 -2.39
CA GLU A 254 -12.46 12.29 -1.92
C GLU A 254 -12.66 12.38 -0.42
N ALA A 255 -13.43 11.48 0.20
CA ALA A 255 -13.57 11.41 1.66
C ALA A 255 -12.21 11.11 2.33
N VAL A 256 -11.45 10.16 1.79
CA VAL A 256 -10.06 9.88 2.24
C VAL A 256 -9.16 11.11 2.06
N ASP A 257 -9.24 11.81 0.93
CA ASP A 257 -8.47 13.03 0.68
C ASP A 257 -8.71 14.10 1.75
N ARG A 258 -9.97 14.30 2.17
CA ARG A 258 -10.31 15.21 3.29
C ARG A 258 -9.61 14.79 4.59
N ASN A 259 -9.57 13.50 4.87
CA ASN A 259 -8.94 12.96 6.08
C ASN A 259 -7.41 13.14 6.07
N VAL A 260 -6.76 12.97 4.92
CA VAL A 260 -5.34 13.34 4.77
C VAL A 260 -5.12 14.82 5.05
N GLY A 261 -6.02 15.69 4.54
CA GLY A 261 -6.01 17.12 4.86
C GLY A 261 -6.07 17.41 6.36
N ARG A 262 -6.99 16.76 7.10
CA ARG A 262 -7.14 16.89 8.55
C ARG A 262 -5.87 16.46 9.31
N ILE A 263 -5.21 15.38 8.89
CA ILE A 263 -3.95 14.92 9.47
C ILE A 263 -2.86 15.99 9.27
N MET A 264 -2.70 16.52 8.06
CA MET A 264 -1.70 17.53 7.76
C MET A 264 -1.95 18.86 8.50
N GLU A 265 -3.20 19.28 8.60
CA GLU A 265 -3.60 20.45 9.38
C GLU A 265 -3.29 20.28 10.88
N ARG A 266 -3.56 19.09 11.42
CA ARG A 266 -3.24 18.80 12.83
C ARG A 266 -1.73 18.85 13.09
N LEU A 267 -0.91 18.27 12.23
CA LEU A 267 0.56 18.35 12.34
C LEU A 267 1.04 19.80 12.34
N ALA A 268 0.46 20.64 11.48
CA ALA A 268 0.78 22.07 11.41
C ALA A 268 0.33 22.82 12.67
N CYS A 269 -0.91 22.61 13.16
CA CYS A 269 -1.42 23.22 14.38
C CYS A 269 -0.61 22.83 15.63
N LEU A 270 -0.07 21.61 15.66
CA LEU A 270 0.80 21.14 16.75
C LEU A 270 2.24 21.67 16.63
N GLY A 271 2.60 22.31 15.51
CA GLY A 271 3.95 22.81 15.26
C GLY A 271 4.99 21.70 15.03
N ILE A 272 4.56 20.51 14.59
CA ILE A 272 5.44 19.33 14.39
C ILE A 272 5.48 18.85 12.94
N ALA A 273 4.90 19.60 12.00
CA ALA A 273 4.85 19.19 10.60
C ALA A 273 6.25 19.00 9.98
N ASP A 274 7.19 19.91 10.28
CA ASP A 274 8.56 19.85 9.76
C ASP A 274 9.40 18.74 10.42
N ASP A 275 9.00 18.30 11.62
CA ASP A 275 9.61 17.20 12.36
C ASP A 275 8.90 15.85 12.13
N THR A 276 8.04 15.76 11.13
CA THR A 276 7.26 14.56 10.83
C THR A 276 7.50 14.12 9.39
N LEU A 277 7.83 12.84 9.19
CA LEU A 277 7.80 12.19 7.87
C LEU A 277 6.41 11.60 7.64
N VAL A 278 5.71 12.08 6.61
CA VAL A 278 4.41 11.54 6.19
C VAL A 278 4.60 10.75 4.90
N ILE A 279 4.17 9.50 4.89
CA ILE A 279 4.18 8.59 3.73
C ILE A 279 2.74 8.24 3.40
N PHE A 280 2.30 8.52 2.16
CA PHE A 280 1.00 8.10 1.64
C PHE A 280 1.21 7.12 0.50
N THR A 281 0.61 5.93 0.58
CA THR A 281 0.71 4.87 -0.44
C THR A 281 -0.43 3.86 -0.33
N SER A 282 -0.37 2.77 -1.11
CA SER A 282 -1.32 1.64 -1.09
C SER A 282 -0.61 0.31 -0.91
N ASP A 283 -1.37 -0.70 -0.47
CA ASP A 283 -0.87 -2.06 -0.22
C ASP A 283 -0.87 -2.96 -1.48
N ASN A 284 -1.63 -2.63 -2.49
CA ASN A 284 -1.59 -3.24 -3.84
C ASN A 284 -2.22 -2.28 -4.85
N GLY A 285 -2.12 -2.62 -6.13
CA GLY A 285 -2.83 -1.92 -7.19
C GLY A 285 -4.34 -2.09 -7.08
N GLY A 286 -5.08 -1.20 -7.71
CA GLY A 286 -6.53 -1.23 -7.74
C GLY A 286 -7.11 -2.43 -8.48
N THR A 287 -8.43 -2.55 -8.49
CA THR A 287 -9.08 -3.58 -9.31
C THR A 287 -8.82 -3.32 -10.79
N SER A 288 -8.74 -4.38 -11.61
CA SER A 288 -8.39 -4.30 -13.03
C SER A 288 -9.28 -3.36 -13.87
N ARG A 289 -10.46 -3.01 -13.37
CA ARG A 289 -11.36 -2.04 -14.00
C ARG A 289 -10.79 -0.62 -13.98
N TYR A 290 -10.07 -0.27 -12.91
CA TYR A 290 -9.61 1.11 -12.65
C TYR A 290 -8.12 1.34 -12.93
N THR A 291 -7.37 0.30 -13.27
CA THR A 291 -5.92 0.36 -13.52
C THR A 291 -5.47 0.86 -14.89
N PRO A 292 -6.28 0.86 -15.98
CA PRO A 292 -5.79 1.33 -17.27
C PRO A 292 -5.13 2.73 -17.19
N PRO A 293 -4.05 2.97 -17.95
CA PRO A 293 -3.54 2.16 -19.05
C PRO A 293 -2.71 0.95 -18.66
N LEU A 294 -2.48 0.68 -17.37
CA LEU A 294 -1.70 -0.44 -16.86
C LEU A 294 -2.48 -1.75 -17.02
N LYS A 295 -1.76 -2.84 -17.27
CA LYS A 295 -2.31 -4.20 -17.40
C LYS A 295 -2.67 -4.77 -16.03
N GLY A 296 -3.77 -5.52 -15.94
CA GLY A 296 -4.16 -6.30 -14.77
C GLY A 296 -4.63 -5.46 -13.58
N GLY A 297 -4.59 -6.05 -12.40
CA GLY A 297 -5.03 -5.45 -11.14
C GLY A 297 -4.71 -6.34 -9.94
N LYS A 298 -5.34 -6.08 -8.80
CA LYS A 298 -5.16 -6.82 -7.54
C LYS A 298 -5.05 -8.34 -7.77
N GLY A 299 -4.03 -8.94 -7.19
CA GLY A 299 -3.70 -10.35 -7.33
C GLY A 299 -2.71 -10.65 -8.47
N GLU A 300 -2.52 -9.76 -9.44
CA GLU A 300 -1.63 -9.97 -10.57
C GLU A 300 -0.29 -9.25 -10.39
N LEU A 301 0.81 -9.86 -10.89
CA LEU A 301 2.14 -9.23 -10.89
C LEU A 301 2.39 -8.31 -12.08
N SER A 302 1.36 -8.01 -12.86
CA SER A 302 1.37 -6.95 -13.87
C SER A 302 1.40 -5.55 -13.20
N GLU A 303 1.76 -4.51 -13.97
CA GLU A 303 1.89 -3.15 -13.43
C GLU A 303 0.63 -2.67 -12.70
N GLY A 304 -0.57 -2.98 -13.22
CA GLY A 304 -1.83 -2.60 -12.58
C GLY A 304 -2.07 -3.25 -11.21
N GLY A 305 -1.44 -4.41 -10.93
CA GLY A 305 -1.63 -5.12 -9.68
C GLY A 305 -0.63 -4.74 -8.58
N ILE A 306 0.53 -4.19 -8.96
CA ILE A 306 1.61 -3.88 -8.00
C ILE A 306 2.06 -2.42 -7.99
N ARG A 307 1.76 -1.62 -9.03
CA ARG A 307 2.13 -0.20 -9.04
C ARG A 307 1.12 0.62 -8.25
N VAL A 308 1.63 1.47 -7.35
CA VAL A 308 0.83 2.23 -6.38
C VAL A 308 1.22 3.70 -6.38
N PRO A 309 0.33 4.62 -5.96
CA PRO A 309 0.72 5.99 -5.70
C PRO A 309 1.66 6.03 -4.49
N LEU A 310 2.66 6.90 -4.53
CA LEU A 310 3.54 7.16 -3.39
C LEU A 310 3.98 8.61 -3.37
N VAL A 311 3.71 9.26 -2.26
CA VAL A 311 4.27 10.58 -1.93
C VAL A 311 4.83 10.57 -0.51
N VAL A 312 6.01 11.18 -0.36
CA VAL A 312 6.69 11.34 0.94
C VAL A 312 6.91 12.83 1.19
N VAL A 313 6.50 13.29 2.38
CA VAL A 313 6.55 14.72 2.74
C VAL A 313 7.18 14.91 4.11
N GLY A 314 7.80 16.07 4.33
CA GLY A 314 8.29 16.52 5.64
C GLY A 314 9.73 16.16 5.90
N ALA A 315 10.04 15.77 7.13
CA ALA A 315 11.39 15.49 7.58
C ALA A 315 12.17 14.59 6.61
N ALA A 316 13.40 14.93 6.33
CA ALA A 316 14.31 14.25 5.40
C ALA A 316 14.06 14.45 3.89
N VAL A 317 12.98 15.11 3.45
CA VAL A 317 12.74 15.43 2.03
C VAL A 317 13.50 16.70 1.65
N ALA A 318 14.65 16.55 0.99
CA ALA A 318 15.53 17.66 0.65
C ALA A 318 15.02 18.53 -0.52
N LYS A 319 14.21 17.95 -1.41
CA LYS A 319 13.69 18.62 -2.61
C LYS A 319 12.16 18.45 -2.70
N PRO A 320 11.40 19.20 -1.91
CA PRO A 320 9.94 19.15 -1.97
C PRO A 320 9.40 19.66 -3.33
N GLY A 321 8.22 19.17 -3.74
CA GLY A 321 7.59 19.53 -5.00
C GLY A 321 8.25 18.93 -6.23
N THR A 322 9.03 17.85 -6.07
CA THR A 322 9.72 17.17 -7.17
C THR A 322 9.24 15.73 -7.35
N THR A 323 9.64 15.12 -8.46
CA THR A 323 9.38 13.72 -8.76
C THR A 323 10.65 12.89 -8.77
N CYS A 324 10.50 11.60 -8.43
CA CYS A 324 11.56 10.59 -8.52
C CYS A 324 11.06 9.41 -9.37
N ASP A 325 11.79 9.05 -10.41
CA ASP A 325 11.49 7.95 -11.32
C ASP A 325 12.29 6.66 -11.01
N VAL A 326 13.08 6.69 -9.94
CA VAL A 326 13.78 5.49 -9.46
C VAL A 326 12.76 4.48 -8.94
N PRO A 327 12.77 3.22 -9.43
CA PRO A 327 11.85 2.21 -8.94
C PRO A 327 12.07 1.90 -7.46
N VAL A 328 11.00 2.00 -6.66
CA VAL A 328 10.99 1.72 -5.22
C VAL A 328 9.86 0.75 -4.87
N VAL A 329 9.97 0.07 -3.76
CA VAL A 329 8.98 -0.93 -3.33
C VAL A 329 8.70 -0.80 -1.84
N SER A 330 7.49 -1.10 -1.37
CA SER A 330 7.06 -0.83 0.01
C SER A 330 7.91 -1.50 1.11
N ILE A 331 8.60 -2.60 0.79
CA ILE A 331 9.56 -3.25 1.71
C ILE A 331 10.74 -2.33 2.07
N ASP A 332 11.02 -1.31 1.26
CA ASP A 332 12.07 -0.33 1.49
C ASP A 332 11.79 0.58 2.69
N PHE A 333 10.51 0.70 3.09
CA PHE A 333 10.15 1.57 4.21
C PHE A 333 10.77 1.07 5.52
N TYR A 334 10.88 -0.25 5.72
CA TYR A 334 11.48 -0.78 6.95
C TYR A 334 12.92 -0.25 7.15
N PRO A 335 13.89 -0.51 6.26
CA PRO A 335 15.25 0.03 6.44
C PRO A 335 15.30 1.57 6.39
N THR A 336 14.40 2.23 5.64
CA THR A 336 14.32 3.69 5.60
C THR A 336 13.96 4.27 6.96
N LEU A 337 12.94 3.72 7.61
CA LEU A 337 12.47 4.22 8.90
C LEU A 337 13.43 3.85 10.04
N LEU A 338 14.14 2.73 9.94
CA LEU A 338 15.25 2.44 10.85
C LEU A 338 16.37 3.49 10.74
N GLU A 339 16.80 3.79 9.52
CA GLU A 339 17.85 4.79 9.28
C GLU A 339 17.42 6.17 9.78
N LEU A 340 16.18 6.59 9.48
CA LEU A 340 15.59 7.84 9.97
C LEU A 340 15.59 7.92 11.50
N ALA A 341 15.26 6.82 12.17
CA ALA A 341 15.22 6.72 13.64
C ALA A 341 16.60 6.53 14.29
N GLY A 342 17.66 6.36 13.51
CA GLY A 342 18.98 5.96 14.01
C GLY A 342 18.95 4.58 14.68
N ALA A 343 18.03 3.69 14.25
CA ALA A 343 17.94 2.32 14.71
C ALA A 343 18.84 1.40 13.90
N LYS A 344 19.34 0.35 14.55
CA LYS A 344 20.09 -0.71 13.85
C LYS A 344 19.12 -1.78 13.34
N PRO A 345 19.43 -2.45 12.21
CA PRO A 345 18.71 -3.63 11.80
C PRO A 345 18.69 -4.68 12.93
N PRO A 346 17.57 -5.41 13.11
CA PRO A 346 17.51 -6.50 14.10
C PRO A 346 18.59 -7.55 13.85
N ALA A 347 19.24 -8.01 14.93
CA ALA A 347 20.28 -9.00 14.82
C ALA A 347 19.73 -10.32 14.25
N GLY A 348 20.40 -10.87 13.23
CA GLY A 348 20.01 -12.14 12.60
C GLY A 348 18.80 -12.06 11.66
N GLN A 349 18.09 -10.95 11.58
CA GLN A 349 17.01 -10.76 10.61
C GLN A 349 17.53 -10.20 9.30
N ILE A 350 17.22 -10.89 8.21
CA ILE A 350 17.54 -10.39 6.86
C ILE A 350 16.50 -9.32 6.50
N LEU A 351 16.97 -8.14 6.11
CA LEU A 351 16.16 -7.11 5.50
C LEU A 351 16.42 -7.12 3.98
N ASP A 352 15.38 -7.34 3.18
CA ASP A 352 15.50 -7.42 1.73
C ASP A 352 15.29 -6.04 1.05
N GLY A 353 14.76 -5.06 1.78
CA GLY A 353 14.57 -3.68 1.31
C GLY A 353 15.87 -2.87 1.28
N THR A 354 15.82 -1.74 0.59
CA THR A 354 16.91 -0.74 0.51
C THR A 354 16.41 0.59 1.04
N SER A 355 17.17 1.25 1.92
CA SER A 355 16.78 2.55 2.45
C SER A 355 16.57 3.59 1.36
N LEU A 356 15.48 4.33 1.43
CA LEU A 356 15.14 5.44 0.54
C LEU A 356 15.77 6.76 1.00
N MET A 357 16.45 6.81 2.14
CA MET A 357 17.07 8.02 2.67
C MET A 357 17.98 8.74 1.65
N PRO A 358 18.77 8.03 0.80
CA PRO A 358 19.53 8.71 -0.25
C PRO A 358 18.64 9.47 -1.24
N LEU A 359 17.49 8.91 -1.66
CA LEU A 359 16.56 9.58 -2.58
C LEU A 359 15.85 10.75 -1.88
N LEU A 360 15.40 10.56 -0.66
CA LEU A 360 14.79 11.61 0.16
C LEU A 360 15.77 12.76 0.36
N GLY A 361 17.06 12.46 0.60
CA GLY A 361 18.15 13.42 0.68
C GLY A 361 18.59 14.05 -0.66
N GLY A 362 17.87 13.76 -1.76
CA GLY A 362 18.07 14.38 -3.06
C GLY A 362 19.12 13.74 -3.96
N ARG A 363 19.60 12.53 -3.66
CA ARG A 363 20.43 11.75 -4.59
C ARG A 363 19.57 11.24 -5.76
N ALA A 364 20.19 11.07 -6.92
CA ALA A 364 19.49 10.65 -8.14
C ALA A 364 19.26 9.14 -8.24
N ASN A 365 19.98 8.31 -7.50
CA ASN A 365 19.96 6.86 -7.65
C ASN A 365 20.06 6.12 -6.31
N LEU A 366 19.64 4.85 -6.32
CA LEU A 366 19.94 3.86 -5.28
C LEU A 366 20.89 2.81 -5.83
N ASP A 367 21.72 2.24 -4.95
CA ASP A 367 22.55 1.05 -5.27
C ASP A 367 21.70 -0.22 -5.32
N ARG A 368 20.61 -0.14 -6.06
CA ARG A 368 19.69 -1.26 -6.27
C ARG A 368 19.84 -1.81 -7.67
N ARG A 369 19.82 -3.14 -7.78
CA ARG A 369 19.94 -3.85 -9.06
C ARG A 369 18.59 -4.31 -9.58
N ASP A 370 17.85 -5.12 -8.80
CA ASP A 370 16.62 -5.79 -9.19
C ASP A 370 15.54 -5.67 -8.13
N LEU A 371 14.27 -5.68 -8.57
CA LEU A 371 13.10 -5.88 -7.73
C LEU A 371 12.48 -7.24 -8.05
N PHE A 372 11.99 -7.93 -7.02
CA PHE A 372 11.42 -9.26 -7.16
C PHE A 372 10.04 -9.36 -6.50
N TRP A 373 9.16 -10.13 -7.12
CA TRP A 373 7.85 -10.48 -6.57
C TRP A 373 7.59 -11.96 -6.73
N HIS A 374 6.89 -12.53 -5.76
CA HIS A 374 6.50 -13.94 -5.77
C HIS A 374 5.10 -14.10 -5.21
N PHE A 375 4.20 -14.62 -6.03
CA PHE A 375 2.80 -14.82 -5.72
C PHE A 375 2.35 -16.21 -6.19
N PRO A 376 2.60 -17.30 -5.41
CA PRO A 376 2.33 -18.67 -5.83
C PRO A 376 0.89 -19.10 -5.56
N CYS A 377 -0.07 -18.15 -5.62
CA CYS A 377 -1.46 -18.30 -5.23
C CYS A 377 -2.40 -17.85 -6.35
N TYR A 378 -3.69 -18.05 -6.09
CA TYR A 378 -4.78 -17.55 -6.93
C TYR A 378 -5.58 -16.50 -6.16
N VAL A 379 -5.90 -15.38 -6.80
CA VAL A 379 -6.84 -14.36 -6.31
C VAL A 379 -7.64 -13.87 -7.51
N GLY A 380 -8.96 -13.95 -7.43
CA GLY A 380 -9.82 -13.60 -8.55
C GLY A 380 -9.47 -14.41 -9.80
N ARG A 381 -8.88 -13.74 -10.81
CA ARG A 381 -8.40 -14.37 -12.06
C ARG A 381 -6.89 -14.49 -12.14
N ALA A 382 -6.20 -13.97 -11.15
CA ALA A 382 -4.75 -14.03 -11.08
C ALA A 382 -4.28 -15.47 -10.89
N THR A 383 -3.20 -15.81 -11.55
CA THR A 383 -2.59 -17.14 -11.53
C THR A 383 -1.23 -17.09 -10.85
N PRO A 384 -0.77 -18.20 -10.27
CA PRO A 384 0.52 -18.28 -9.61
C PRO A 384 1.66 -17.83 -10.52
N SER A 385 2.45 -16.87 -10.06
CA SER A 385 3.52 -16.25 -10.87
C SER A 385 4.64 -15.68 -10.01
N SER A 386 5.77 -15.41 -10.65
CA SER A 386 6.87 -14.61 -10.09
C SER A 386 7.31 -13.55 -11.09
N ALA A 387 7.88 -12.46 -10.61
CA ALA A 387 8.38 -11.41 -11.47
C ALA A 387 9.73 -10.86 -11.00
N ILE A 388 10.51 -10.38 -11.97
CA ILE A 388 11.72 -9.58 -11.74
C ILE A 388 11.63 -8.30 -12.58
N ARG A 389 11.98 -7.18 -11.96
CA ARG A 389 12.25 -5.94 -12.66
C ARG A 389 13.73 -5.57 -12.54
N ALA A 390 14.39 -5.39 -13.68
CA ALA A 390 15.78 -4.99 -13.79
C ALA A 390 15.89 -3.78 -14.72
N GLY A 391 16.11 -2.62 -14.11
CA GLY A 391 16.09 -1.35 -14.84
C GLY A 391 14.75 -1.12 -15.55
N ARG A 392 14.79 -1.00 -16.90
CA ARG A 392 13.58 -0.78 -17.71
C ARG A 392 12.79 -2.05 -18.01
N TYR A 393 13.40 -3.23 -17.87
CA TYR A 393 12.77 -4.49 -18.25
C TYR A 393 12.11 -5.17 -17.05
N LYS A 394 10.93 -5.74 -17.31
CA LYS A 394 10.20 -6.60 -16.37
C LYS A 394 9.90 -7.93 -17.04
N LEU A 395 10.20 -9.02 -16.33
CA LEU A 395 9.87 -10.37 -16.76
C LEU A 395 8.93 -11.00 -15.73
N VAL A 396 7.86 -11.64 -16.22
CA VAL A 396 6.89 -12.39 -15.41
C VAL A 396 6.95 -13.85 -15.83
N GLU A 397 7.09 -14.76 -14.86
CA GLU A 397 7.05 -16.22 -15.03
C GLU A 397 5.71 -16.76 -14.52
N PHE A 398 4.98 -17.49 -15.35
CA PHE A 398 3.65 -18.07 -15.05
C PHE A 398 3.79 -19.57 -14.81
N PHE A 399 3.46 -20.03 -13.60
CA PHE A 399 3.67 -21.44 -13.22
C PHE A 399 2.66 -22.38 -13.87
N GLU A 400 1.41 -21.94 -14.10
CA GLU A 400 0.38 -22.75 -14.77
C GLU A 400 0.74 -23.17 -16.20
N ASP A 401 1.56 -22.35 -16.85
CA ASP A 401 1.94 -22.57 -18.24
C ASP A 401 3.35 -23.18 -18.34
N GLY A 402 3.74 -24.00 -17.38
CA GLY A 402 5.05 -24.68 -17.37
C GLY A 402 6.25 -23.76 -17.20
N GLY A 403 6.07 -22.60 -16.57
CA GLY A 403 7.10 -21.58 -16.40
C GLY A 403 7.29 -20.72 -17.66
N ARG A 404 6.24 -20.54 -18.45
CA ARG A 404 6.22 -19.58 -19.57
C ARG A 404 6.55 -18.18 -19.04
N VAL A 405 7.37 -17.44 -19.76
CA VAL A 405 7.75 -16.08 -19.41
C VAL A 405 7.20 -15.07 -20.40
N GLU A 406 6.86 -13.90 -19.90
CA GLU A 406 6.60 -12.68 -20.67
C GLU A 406 7.64 -11.63 -20.30
N LEU A 407 8.12 -10.85 -21.28
CA LEU A 407 9.10 -9.78 -21.10
C LEU A 407 8.54 -8.46 -21.59
N TYR A 408 8.67 -7.42 -20.79
CA TYR A 408 8.19 -6.08 -21.13
C TYR A 408 9.27 -5.02 -20.95
N ASP A 409 9.26 -4.00 -21.81
CA ASP A 409 10.05 -2.79 -21.69
C ASP A 409 9.16 -1.68 -21.10
N LEU A 410 9.20 -1.49 -19.79
CA LEU A 410 8.32 -0.54 -19.10
C LEU A 410 8.59 0.94 -19.43
N SER A 411 9.74 1.25 -20.07
CA SER A 411 10.02 2.61 -20.52
C SER A 411 9.25 2.99 -21.78
N ALA A 412 9.00 2.00 -22.66
CA ALA A 412 8.28 2.18 -23.91
C ALA A 412 6.82 1.70 -23.81
N ASP A 413 6.56 0.70 -22.98
CA ASP A 413 5.27 0.03 -22.82
C ASP A 413 4.96 -0.21 -21.32
N PRO A 414 4.64 0.86 -20.54
CA PRO A 414 4.26 0.71 -19.14
C PRO A 414 2.95 -0.07 -18.95
N GLY A 415 2.15 -0.23 -20.02
CA GLY A 415 0.91 -0.99 -20.04
C GLY A 415 1.07 -2.47 -20.31
N GLU A 416 2.30 -2.98 -20.50
CA GLU A 416 2.61 -4.40 -20.72
C GLU A 416 1.77 -5.04 -21.84
N ARG A 417 1.64 -4.33 -22.97
CA ARG A 417 0.81 -4.74 -24.11
C ARG A 417 1.58 -5.61 -25.09
N GLN A 418 2.92 -5.48 -25.13
CA GLN A 418 3.77 -6.16 -26.09
C GLN A 418 4.78 -7.07 -25.39
N ASP A 419 4.52 -8.38 -25.42
CA ASP A 419 5.49 -9.38 -24.97
C ASP A 419 6.69 -9.43 -25.92
N LEU A 420 7.88 -9.23 -25.36
CA LEU A 420 9.17 -9.25 -26.06
C LEU A 420 9.96 -10.55 -25.84
N ALA A 421 9.46 -11.52 -25.07
CA ALA A 421 10.23 -12.69 -24.65
C ALA A 421 10.79 -13.49 -25.85
N ALA A 422 9.97 -13.69 -26.87
CA ALA A 422 10.40 -14.41 -28.10
C ALA A 422 11.30 -13.55 -28.99
N LYS A 423 11.17 -12.22 -28.98
CA LYS A 423 11.93 -11.28 -29.82
C LYS A 423 13.29 -10.92 -29.23
N SER A 424 13.42 -10.96 -27.89
CA SER A 424 14.62 -10.57 -27.14
C SER A 424 15.05 -11.66 -26.15
N PRO A 425 15.37 -12.88 -26.65
CA PRO A 425 15.76 -14.01 -25.81
C PRO A 425 17.10 -13.76 -25.08
N ASP A 426 17.93 -12.89 -25.56
CA ASP A 426 19.19 -12.40 -24.98
C ASP A 426 18.95 -11.59 -23.71
N ILE A 427 17.78 -10.97 -23.55
CA ILE A 427 17.35 -10.26 -22.33
C ILE A 427 16.51 -11.20 -21.45
N ALA A 428 15.56 -11.92 -22.03
CA ALA A 428 14.62 -12.76 -21.28
C ALA A 428 15.32 -13.90 -20.51
N LYS A 429 16.28 -14.62 -21.15
CA LYS A 429 16.97 -15.75 -20.52
C LYS A 429 17.79 -15.36 -19.29
N PRO A 430 18.64 -14.31 -19.31
CA PRO A 430 19.35 -13.86 -18.12
C PRO A 430 18.42 -13.42 -17.00
N LEU A 431 17.32 -12.72 -17.29
CA LEU A 431 16.34 -12.30 -16.29
C LEU A 431 15.63 -13.49 -15.65
N ALA A 432 15.17 -14.45 -16.42
CA ALA A 432 14.58 -15.70 -15.92
C ALA A 432 15.57 -16.48 -15.03
N THR A 433 16.86 -16.52 -15.43
CA THR A 433 17.91 -17.17 -14.63
C THR A 433 18.09 -16.47 -13.29
N ARG A 434 18.13 -15.13 -13.26
CA ARG A 434 18.23 -14.34 -12.01
C ARG A 434 17.00 -14.51 -11.13
N LEU A 435 15.80 -14.50 -11.71
CA LEU A 435 14.55 -14.72 -10.98
C LEU A 435 14.55 -16.09 -10.29
N ARG A 436 14.89 -17.15 -11.02
CA ARG A 436 14.96 -18.52 -10.47
C ARG A 436 16.09 -18.68 -9.44
N ALA A 437 17.20 -17.97 -9.59
CA ALA A 437 18.26 -17.94 -8.58
C ALA A 437 17.78 -17.27 -7.28
N TRP A 438 17.04 -16.16 -7.38
CA TRP A 438 16.43 -15.50 -6.24
C TRP A 438 15.36 -16.36 -5.56
N GLN A 439 14.49 -17.05 -6.32
CA GLN A 439 13.51 -17.98 -5.77
C GLN A 439 14.20 -19.08 -4.92
N ARG A 440 15.30 -19.66 -5.43
CA ARG A 440 16.08 -20.65 -4.66
C ARG A 440 16.74 -20.05 -3.43
N ALA A 441 17.34 -18.87 -3.54
CA ALA A 441 18.02 -18.19 -2.43
C ALA A 441 17.07 -17.79 -1.29
N THR A 442 15.80 -17.55 -1.61
CA THR A 442 14.77 -17.20 -0.63
C THR A 442 13.90 -18.38 -0.22
N ALA A 443 14.19 -19.59 -0.70
CA ALA A 443 13.37 -20.79 -0.50
C ALA A 443 11.87 -20.55 -0.88
N ALA A 444 11.62 -19.85 -2.00
CA ALA A 444 10.29 -19.52 -2.48
C ALA A 444 9.44 -20.78 -2.70
N ALA A 445 8.31 -20.86 -2.04
CA ALA A 445 7.39 -21.99 -2.20
C ALA A 445 6.71 -21.93 -3.57
N LEU A 446 6.82 -22.99 -4.34
CA LEU A 446 6.17 -23.11 -5.65
C LEU A 446 4.83 -23.84 -5.51
N PRO A 447 3.91 -23.68 -6.48
CA PRO A 447 2.71 -24.51 -6.55
C PRO A 447 3.03 -26.00 -6.55
N ASP A 448 2.29 -26.79 -5.76
CA ASP A 448 2.57 -28.21 -5.54
C ASP A 448 1.81 -29.11 -6.53
N GLY A 449 2.21 -29.04 -7.81
CA GLY A 449 1.70 -29.92 -8.86
C GLY A 449 0.26 -29.64 -9.31
N PRO A 450 -0.33 -30.54 -10.11
CA PRO A 450 -1.68 -30.37 -10.65
C PRO A 450 -2.77 -30.38 -9.55
N ASN A 451 -3.80 -29.58 -9.75
CA ASN A 451 -4.98 -29.59 -8.88
C ASN A 451 -5.91 -30.76 -9.29
N PRO A 452 -6.18 -31.73 -8.40
CA PRO A 452 -7.06 -32.86 -8.70
C PRO A 452 -8.51 -32.46 -9.02
N ALA A 453 -8.95 -31.29 -8.52
CA ALA A 453 -10.29 -30.76 -8.77
C ALA A 453 -10.39 -29.93 -10.06
N TYR A 454 -9.30 -29.80 -10.82
CA TYR A 454 -9.31 -29.01 -12.04
C TYR A 454 -10.26 -29.63 -13.10
N ASP A 455 -11.15 -28.79 -13.62
CA ASP A 455 -12.05 -29.10 -14.71
C ASP A 455 -11.87 -28.07 -15.82
N ALA A 456 -11.37 -28.52 -16.97
CA ALA A 456 -11.16 -27.67 -18.14
C ALA A 456 -12.46 -26.99 -18.65
N ALA A 457 -13.65 -27.58 -18.39
CA ALA A 457 -14.93 -26.94 -18.70
C ALA A 457 -15.22 -25.74 -17.81
N SER A 458 -14.59 -25.65 -16.63
CA SER A 458 -14.64 -24.51 -15.71
C SER A 458 -13.64 -23.41 -16.03
N ASP A 459 -12.76 -23.62 -17.02
CA ASP A 459 -11.72 -22.68 -17.43
C ASP A 459 -12.38 -21.40 -17.99
N ARG A 460 -12.19 -20.29 -17.30
CA ARG A 460 -12.82 -19.03 -17.70
C ARG A 460 -11.88 -18.28 -18.64
N PRO A 461 -12.37 -17.76 -19.77
CA PRO A 461 -11.53 -16.96 -20.67
C PRO A 461 -10.86 -15.81 -19.92
N ARG A 462 -9.56 -15.71 -19.98
CA ARG A 462 -8.79 -14.56 -19.50
C ARG A 462 -9.27 -13.34 -20.30
N GLY A 463 -10.07 -12.43 -19.71
CA GLY A 463 -10.43 -11.18 -20.39
C GLY A 463 -11.92 -10.82 -20.50
N GLY A 464 -12.84 -11.45 -19.79
CA GLY A 464 -14.25 -11.01 -19.77
C GLY A 464 -14.67 -10.48 -18.40
N GLY A 465 -14.99 -9.19 -18.27
CA GLY A 465 -15.54 -8.61 -17.06
C GLY A 465 -16.77 -9.38 -16.57
N ARG A 466 -16.84 -9.63 -15.25
CA ARG A 466 -18.02 -10.17 -14.59
C ARG A 466 -19.18 -9.21 -14.85
N ARG A 467 -20.23 -9.66 -15.51
CA ARG A 467 -21.53 -8.99 -15.41
C ARG A 467 -21.98 -9.12 -13.95
N ASP A 468 -22.26 -8.00 -13.34
CA ASP A 468 -22.83 -7.91 -12.00
C ASP A 468 -23.97 -8.90 -11.83
N ALA A 469 -23.82 -9.79 -10.84
CA ALA A 469 -24.97 -10.44 -10.22
C ALA A 469 -25.55 -9.45 -9.19
N GLY A 470 -26.00 -8.32 -9.68
CA GLY A 470 -26.85 -7.41 -8.94
C GLY A 470 -28.26 -7.97 -8.87
N LYS A 471 -28.84 -7.88 -7.70
CA LYS A 471 -30.21 -8.16 -7.25
C LYS A 471 -30.35 -9.48 -6.50
N ARG A 472 -30.10 -9.43 -5.21
CA ARG A 472 -31.02 -10.04 -4.26
C ARG A 472 -31.45 -8.97 -3.25
N ARG A 473 -32.75 -8.89 -3.12
CA ARG A 473 -33.60 -8.01 -2.32
C ARG A 473 -33.27 -8.06 -0.83
#